data_b8e627f24798a644eee4238732507d9a
#
_entry.id   b8e627f24798a644eee4238732507d9a
#
_cell.length_a   1.000
_cell.length_b   1.000
_cell.length_c   1.000
_cell.angle_alpha   90.00
_cell.angle_beta   90.00
_cell.angle_gamma   90.00
#
_symmetry.space_group_name_H-M   'P 1'
#
loop_
_entity.id
_entity.type
_entity.pdbx_description
1 polymer ?
#
loop_
_entity_poly.entity_id
_entity_poly.type
_entity_poly.pdbx_seq_one_letter_code
_entity_poly.pdbx_strand_id
1 'polypeptide(L)'
;MKLNSDGVAVKALVIGASSDIGNALCEDWISKSWKVAGTYRTESDMVKRLSKRASVLVQCDLENSKSVDDACSDLIRAMVNWDVLVLGPGLQEPADLFHECDFDEWEKSVKVNFTSQLRALHGLLASRASKSLCGPTVLFFAGGGVNSAPVHYSAYTVSKIALVKMVELLAAELPDVKFLIVGPGWVKTKIHQSILDAGERAGVSYERTLQMFKSGSFTPMEKVVKCCNTLISGSREILSGRNFSVAFDHWDDLHLVELLQKNPDMYKLRRFGNNL
;
A
#
# COMPACT_ATOMS: atom_id res chain seq x y z
N MET A 1 -14.40 -14.43 0.98
CA MET A 1 -14.62 -14.77 -0.45
C MET A 1 -13.57 -15.81 -0.82
N LYS A 2 -13.94 -17.02 -1.18
CA LYS A 2 -13.00 -18.15 -1.33
C LYS A 2 -12.62 -18.45 -2.79
N LEU A 3 -13.48 -18.11 -3.74
CA LEU A 3 -13.31 -18.41 -5.18
C LEU A 3 -13.79 -17.21 -6.01
N ASN A 4 -13.29 -17.06 -7.25
CA ASN A 4 -13.85 -16.10 -8.20
C ASN A 4 -15.17 -16.65 -8.82
N SER A 5 -15.82 -15.89 -9.73
CA SER A 5 -17.09 -16.26 -10.37
C SER A 5 -17.08 -17.64 -11.03
N ASP A 6 -15.91 -18.13 -11.41
CA ASP A 6 -15.72 -19.39 -12.15
C ASP A 6 -15.27 -20.54 -11.24
N GLY A 7 -15.33 -20.37 -9.91
CA GLY A 7 -14.88 -21.37 -8.95
C GLY A 7 -13.35 -21.48 -8.81
N VAL A 8 -12.60 -20.56 -9.41
CA VAL A 8 -11.13 -20.53 -9.38
C VAL A 8 -10.62 -19.72 -8.18
N ALA A 9 -9.52 -20.13 -7.57
CA ALA A 9 -8.90 -19.42 -6.46
C ALA A 9 -8.45 -18.02 -6.89
N VAL A 10 -8.76 -17.00 -6.07
CA VAL A 10 -8.27 -15.63 -6.26
C VAL A 10 -6.73 -15.62 -6.21
N LYS A 11 -6.12 -14.85 -7.09
CA LYS A 11 -4.66 -14.72 -7.25
C LYS A 11 -4.21 -13.33 -6.79
N ALA A 12 -3.34 -13.28 -5.80
CA ALA A 12 -2.82 -12.04 -5.25
C ALA A 12 -1.30 -11.94 -5.41
N LEU A 13 -0.83 -10.80 -5.91
CA LEU A 13 0.56 -10.40 -5.92
C LEU A 13 0.80 -9.35 -4.84
N VAL A 14 1.85 -9.50 -4.03
CA VAL A 14 2.19 -8.57 -2.95
C VAL A 14 3.65 -8.12 -3.09
N ILE A 15 3.85 -6.92 -3.61
CA ILE A 15 5.16 -6.27 -3.57
C ILE A 15 5.42 -5.83 -2.13
N GLY A 16 6.49 -6.37 -1.52
CA GLY A 16 6.76 -6.19 -0.10
C GLY A 16 5.98 -7.16 0.81
N ALA A 17 5.82 -8.41 0.40
CA ALA A 17 5.22 -9.48 1.21
C ALA A 17 5.95 -9.72 2.55
N SER A 18 7.21 -9.28 2.67
CA SER A 18 7.99 -9.30 3.91
C SER A 18 7.79 -8.08 4.82
N SER A 19 6.99 -7.09 4.42
CA SER A 19 6.55 -6.02 5.31
C SER A 19 5.48 -6.52 6.29
N ASP A 20 5.30 -5.84 7.43
CA ASP A 20 4.36 -6.30 8.44
C ASP A 20 2.92 -6.37 7.91
N ILE A 21 2.46 -5.32 7.21
CA ILE A 21 1.12 -5.30 6.58
C ILE A 21 1.05 -6.29 5.41
N GLY A 22 2.08 -6.32 4.55
CA GLY A 22 2.14 -7.26 3.43
C GLY A 22 2.06 -8.71 3.88
N ASN A 23 2.80 -9.07 4.93
CA ASN A 23 2.76 -10.41 5.51
C ASN A 23 1.39 -10.74 6.12
N ALA A 24 0.77 -9.80 6.84
CA ALA A 24 -0.56 -10.00 7.41
C ALA A 24 -1.63 -10.26 6.33
N LEU A 25 -1.58 -9.53 5.21
CA LEU A 25 -2.45 -9.77 4.06
C LEU A 25 -2.17 -11.15 3.42
N CYS A 26 -0.91 -11.52 3.21
CA CYS A 26 -0.54 -12.82 2.68
C CYS A 26 -1.09 -13.97 3.54
N GLU A 27 -0.89 -13.90 4.86
CA GLU A 27 -1.37 -14.91 5.80
C GLU A 27 -2.89 -15.04 5.81
N ASP A 28 -3.61 -13.91 5.83
CA ASP A 28 -5.07 -13.88 5.76
C ASP A 28 -5.59 -14.50 4.45
N TRP A 29 -4.99 -14.16 3.31
CA TRP A 29 -5.42 -14.67 2.01
C TRP A 29 -5.08 -16.14 1.78
N ILE A 30 -3.91 -16.59 2.23
CA ILE A 30 -3.54 -18.01 2.20
C ILE A 30 -4.52 -18.82 3.06
N SER A 31 -4.95 -18.31 4.24
CA SER A 31 -5.94 -18.96 5.09
C SER A 31 -7.30 -19.11 4.39
N LYS A 32 -7.61 -18.21 3.44
CA LYS A 32 -8.81 -18.21 2.61
C LYS A 32 -8.65 -18.99 1.30
N SER A 33 -7.55 -19.73 1.15
CA SER A 33 -7.23 -20.54 -0.03
C SER A 33 -6.98 -19.70 -1.31
N TRP A 34 -6.55 -18.45 -1.18
CA TRP A 34 -6.06 -17.68 -2.32
C TRP A 34 -4.66 -18.15 -2.70
N LYS A 35 -4.33 -18.04 -3.98
CA LYS A 35 -2.95 -18.19 -4.44
C LYS A 35 -2.22 -16.86 -4.25
N VAL A 36 -1.17 -16.87 -3.45
CA VAL A 36 -0.40 -15.67 -3.12
C VAL A 36 1.02 -15.82 -3.63
N ALA A 37 1.51 -14.82 -4.35
CA ALA A 37 2.91 -14.63 -4.69
C ALA A 37 3.35 -13.23 -4.29
N GLY A 38 4.65 -13.01 -4.11
CA GLY A 38 5.10 -11.68 -3.71
C GLY A 38 6.60 -11.52 -3.70
N THR A 39 7.02 -10.35 -3.20
CA THR A 39 8.44 -10.02 -3.12
C THR A 39 8.89 -9.79 -1.68
N TYR A 40 10.19 -10.00 -1.46
CA TYR A 40 10.90 -9.65 -0.25
C TYR A 40 12.22 -8.96 -0.59
N ARG A 41 12.74 -8.08 0.27
CA ARG A 41 14.06 -7.47 0.08
C ARG A 41 15.16 -8.32 0.69
N THR A 42 14.99 -8.72 1.94
CA THR A 42 15.99 -9.42 2.74
C THR A 42 15.42 -10.73 3.30
N GLU A 43 16.18 -11.79 3.25
CA GLU A 43 15.85 -13.06 3.88
C GLU A 43 15.61 -12.91 5.38
N SER A 44 14.61 -13.60 5.89
CA SER A 44 14.25 -13.63 7.31
C SER A 44 13.47 -14.89 7.63
N ASP A 45 13.32 -15.21 8.91
CA ASP A 45 12.50 -16.35 9.34
C ASP A 45 11.03 -16.19 8.94
N MET A 46 10.53 -14.97 8.84
CA MET A 46 9.20 -14.69 8.31
C MET A 46 9.12 -15.07 6.82
N VAL A 47 10.09 -14.64 6.01
CA VAL A 47 10.17 -15.01 4.58
C VAL A 47 10.26 -16.53 4.41
N LYS A 48 11.09 -17.22 5.20
CA LYS A 48 11.20 -18.69 5.17
C LYS A 48 9.89 -19.38 5.55
N ARG A 49 9.11 -18.85 6.49
CA ARG A 49 7.78 -19.39 6.83
C ARG A 49 6.78 -19.15 5.72
N LEU A 50 6.73 -17.93 5.19
CA LEU A 50 5.79 -17.56 4.14
C LEU A 50 6.08 -18.32 2.83
N SER A 51 7.35 -18.56 2.47
CA SER A 51 7.74 -19.29 1.25
C SER A 51 7.27 -20.74 1.21
N LYS A 52 7.01 -21.35 2.37
CA LYS A 52 6.44 -22.72 2.45
C LYS A 52 4.95 -22.78 2.09
N ARG A 53 4.28 -21.65 2.04
CA ARG A 53 2.82 -21.54 1.89
C ARG A 53 2.41 -20.69 0.69
N ALA A 54 3.21 -19.69 0.34
CA ALA A 54 3.03 -18.87 -0.86
C ALA A 54 3.35 -19.68 -2.13
N SER A 55 2.75 -19.29 -3.26
CA SER A 55 3.03 -19.90 -4.57
C SER A 55 4.47 -19.63 -5.01
N VAL A 56 4.95 -18.40 -4.81
CA VAL A 56 6.32 -17.99 -5.03
C VAL A 56 6.64 -16.71 -4.23
N LEU A 57 7.86 -16.60 -3.73
CA LEU A 57 8.44 -15.36 -3.24
C LEU A 57 9.72 -15.06 -4.00
N VAL A 58 9.86 -13.83 -4.50
CA VAL A 58 10.97 -13.37 -5.32
C VAL A 58 11.71 -12.26 -4.58
N GLN A 59 13.05 -12.29 -4.62
CA GLN A 59 13.82 -11.18 -4.07
C GLN A 59 13.68 -9.95 -4.96
N CYS A 60 13.43 -8.79 -4.35
CA CYS A 60 13.26 -7.52 -5.05
C CYS A 60 13.75 -6.36 -4.17
N ASP A 61 14.72 -5.64 -4.68
CA ASP A 61 15.17 -4.37 -4.11
C ASP A 61 14.60 -3.22 -4.93
N LEU A 62 13.74 -2.41 -4.30
CA LEU A 62 13.10 -1.26 -4.94
C LEU A 62 14.07 -0.09 -5.20
N GLU A 63 15.25 -0.10 -4.61
CA GLU A 63 16.30 0.87 -4.94
C GLU A 63 16.97 0.55 -6.30
N ASN A 64 16.84 -0.68 -6.79
CA ASN A 64 17.44 -1.15 -8.03
C ASN A 64 16.36 -1.43 -9.08
N SER A 65 16.31 -0.60 -10.12
CA SER A 65 15.32 -0.73 -11.20
C SER A 65 15.39 -2.08 -11.92
N LYS A 66 16.59 -2.62 -12.12
CA LYS A 66 16.77 -3.95 -12.73
C LYS A 66 16.19 -5.05 -11.83
N SER A 67 16.41 -4.97 -10.52
CA SER A 67 15.82 -5.92 -9.56
C SER A 67 14.29 -5.89 -9.60
N VAL A 68 13.69 -4.71 -9.79
CA VAL A 68 12.23 -4.58 -9.95
C VAL A 68 11.76 -5.26 -11.24
N ASP A 69 12.44 -5.05 -12.37
CA ASP A 69 12.06 -5.63 -13.66
C ASP A 69 12.22 -7.14 -13.67
N ASP A 70 13.32 -7.66 -13.11
CA ASP A 70 13.57 -9.09 -12.97
C ASP A 70 12.49 -9.74 -12.09
N ALA A 71 12.17 -9.12 -10.94
CA ALA A 71 11.12 -9.62 -10.04
C ALA A 71 9.72 -9.62 -10.71
N CYS A 72 9.38 -8.59 -11.48
CA CYS A 72 8.13 -8.57 -12.25
C CYS A 72 8.08 -9.73 -13.25
N SER A 73 9.19 -10.00 -13.96
CA SER A 73 9.29 -11.09 -14.92
C SER A 73 9.10 -12.46 -14.25
N ASP A 74 9.68 -12.66 -13.08
CA ASP A 74 9.54 -13.89 -12.30
C ASP A 74 8.11 -14.08 -11.77
N LEU A 75 7.50 -13.00 -11.27
CA LEU A 75 6.11 -13.04 -10.81
C LEU A 75 5.14 -13.35 -11.94
N ILE A 76 5.33 -12.78 -13.13
CA ILE A 76 4.50 -13.07 -14.31
C ILE A 76 4.62 -14.53 -14.70
N ARG A 77 5.84 -15.11 -14.71
CA ARG A 77 6.04 -16.54 -15.01
C ARG A 77 5.34 -17.45 -14.00
N ALA A 78 5.35 -17.06 -12.73
CA ALA A 78 4.76 -17.85 -11.65
C ALA A 78 3.24 -17.67 -11.53
N MET A 79 2.71 -16.50 -11.86
CA MET A 79 1.31 -16.16 -11.62
C MET A 79 0.76 -15.18 -12.66
N VAL A 80 0.29 -15.71 -13.78
CA VAL A 80 -0.48 -14.93 -14.77
C VAL A 80 -1.93 -14.74 -14.33
N ASN A 81 -2.58 -13.69 -14.83
CA ASN A 81 -3.98 -13.34 -14.53
C ASN A 81 -4.21 -13.10 -13.02
N TRP A 82 -3.44 -12.18 -12.43
CA TRP A 82 -3.66 -11.79 -11.04
C TRP A 82 -4.95 -10.97 -10.88
N ASP A 83 -5.65 -11.21 -9.78
CA ASP A 83 -6.88 -10.50 -9.39
C ASP A 83 -6.60 -9.28 -8.49
N VAL A 84 -5.58 -9.39 -7.64
CA VAL A 84 -5.20 -8.34 -6.67
C VAL A 84 -3.69 -8.13 -6.71
N LEU A 85 -3.28 -6.87 -6.83
CA LEU A 85 -1.88 -6.44 -6.69
C LEU A 85 -1.77 -5.45 -5.53
N VAL A 86 -0.92 -5.75 -4.55
CA VAL A 86 -0.60 -4.85 -3.44
C VAL A 86 0.79 -4.28 -3.62
N LEU A 87 0.91 -2.96 -3.44
CA LEU A 87 2.16 -2.23 -3.43
C LEU A 87 2.36 -1.68 -2.02
N GLY A 88 3.04 -2.48 -1.17
CA GLY A 88 3.11 -2.32 0.27
C GLY A 88 4.35 -1.63 0.86
N PRO A 89 5.48 -1.48 0.13
CA PRO A 89 6.68 -0.92 0.73
C PRO A 89 6.56 0.53 1.17
N GLY A 90 7.34 0.88 2.20
CA GLY A 90 7.47 2.25 2.67
C GLY A 90 8.82 2.44 3.36
N LEU A 91 9.44 3.59 3.11
CA LEU A 91 10.69 4.06 3.69
C LEU A 91 10.45 5.47 4.24
N GLN A 92 10.69 5.68 5.54
CA GLN A 92 10.46 6.99 6.17
C GLN A 92 11.70 7.88 6.20
N GLU A 93 12.88 7.30 6.04
CA GLU A 93 14.14 8.04 5.97
C GLU A 93 14.22 8.89 4.68
N PRO A 94 14.96 10.03 4.72
CA PRO A 94 15.55 10.64 5.89
C PRO A 94 14.50 11.35 6.77
N ALA A 95 14.76 11.39 8.09
CA ALA A 95 13.95 12.13 9.06
C ALA A 95 14.76 13.36 9.52
N ASP A 96 14.83 14.37 8.68
CA ASP A 96 15.62 15.59 8.87
C ASP A 96 14.92 16.81 8.25
N LEU A 97 15.33 18.04 8.64
CA LEU A 97 14.91 19.24 7.94
C LEU A 97 15.41 19.20 6.49
N PHE A 98 14.62 19.70 5.55
CA PHE A 98 14.92 19.60 4.12
C PHE A 98 16.30 20.13 3.73
N HIS A 99 16.77 21.21 4.36
CA HIS A 99 18.07 21.83 4.08
C HIS A 99 19.24 21.16 4.80
N GLU A 100 18.97 20.20 5.69
CA GLU A 100 19.97 19.47 6.48
C GLU A 100 20.08 18.00 6.06
N CYS A 101 19.06 17.47 5.33
CA CYS A 101 19.03 16.08 4.95
C CYS A 101 20.07 15.75 3.86
N ASP A 102 20.54 14.51 3.87
CA ASP A 102 21.26 13.95 2.74
C ASP A 102 20.29 13.84 1.54
N PHE A 103 20.60 14.51 0.44
CA PHE A 103 19.70 14.59 -0.71
C PHE A 103 19.65 13.29 -1.50
N ASP A 104 20.71 12.49 -1.52
CA ASP A 104 20.72 11.16 -2.14
C ASP A 104 19.76 10.21 -1.39
N GLU A 105 19.75 10.26 -0.05
CA GLU A 105 18.78 9.51 0.76
C GLU A 105 17.35 10.05 0.57
N TRP A 106 17.19 11.36 0.35
CA TRP A 106 15.90 11.97 0.02
C TRP A 106 15.36 11.44 -1.33
N GLU A 107 16.19 11.44 -2.38
CA GLU A 107 15.83 10.90 -3.70
C GLU A 107 15.54 9.39 -3.62
N LYS A 108 16.34 8.64 -2.89
CA LYS A 108 16.13 7.22 -2.62
C LYS A 108 14.77 6.95 -1.98
N SER A 109 14.38 7.76 -0.99
CA SER A 109 13.06 7.66 -0.35
C SER A 109 11.92 7.84 -1.36
N VAL A 110 12.00 8.88 -2.19
CA VAL A 110 11.02 9.12 -3.27
C VAL A 110 11.01 7.96 -4.26
N LYS A 111 12.18 7.46 -4.64
CA LYS A 111 12.30 6.31 -5.55
C LYS A 111 11.60 5.07 -4.99
N VAL A 112 11.89 4.66 -3.75
CA VAL A 112 11.31 3.47 -3.12
C VAL A 112 9.81 3.64 -2.88
N ASN A 113 9.39 4.80 -2.38
CA ASN A 113 8.00 5.05 -2.00
C ASN A 113 7.06 5.33 -3.17
N PHE A 114 7.59 5.76 -4.32
CA PHE A 114 6.77 6.23 -5.43
C PHE A 114 7.18 5.58 -6.75
N THR A 115 8.31 5.98 -7.36
CA THR A 115 8.61 5.61 -8.75
C THR A 115 8.86 4.12 -8.96
N SER A 116 9.51 3.43 -8.01
CA SER A 116 9.75 1.98 -8.10
C SER A 116 8.47 1.17 -7.89
N GLN A 117 7.53 1.64 -7.08
CA GLN A 117 6.22 1.01 -6.97
C GLN A 117 5.42 1.14 -8.29
N LEU A 118 5.47 2.30 -8.93
CA LEU A 118 4.84 2.51 -10.24
C LEU A 118 5.54 1.69 -11.33
N ARG A 119 6.87 1.53 -11.28
CA ARG A 119 7.60 0.63 -12.19
C ARG A 119 7.12 -0.81 -12.05
N ALA A 120 6.98 -1.30 -10.83
CA ALA A 120 6.45 -2.64 -10.58
C ALA A 120 5.01 -2.79 -11.09
N LEU A 121 4.14 -1.82 -10.81
CA LEU A 121 2.79 -1.79 -11.37
C LEU A 121 2.81 -1.83 -12.89
N HIS A 122 3.58 -0.95 -13.52
CA HIS A 122 3.69 -0.88 -14.99
C HIS A 122 4.11 -2.22 -15.60
N GLY A 123 5.13 -2.88 -15.00
CA GLY A 123 5.59 -4.20 -15.45
C GLY A 123 4.55 -5.31 -15.29
N LEU A 124 3.69 -5.24 -14.28
CA LEU A 124 2.71 -6.28 -13.95
C LEU A 124 1.33 -6.07 -14.59
N LEU A 125 1.00 -4.86 -15.08
CA LEU A 125 -0.34 -4.50 -15.57
C LEU A 125 -0.82 -5.41 -16.71
N ALA A 126 0.04 -5.77 -17.65
CA ALA A 126 -0.32 -6.61 -18.79
C ALA A 126 -0.75 -8.03 -18.39
N SER A 127 -0.32 -8.50 -17.20
CA SER A 127 -0.64 -9.85 -16.69
C SER A 127 -1.85 -9.88 -15.74
N ARG A 128 -2.65 -8.78 -15.66
CA ARG A 128 -3.87 -8.73 -14.85
C ARG A 128 -4.96 -9.65 -15.38
N ALA A 129 -5.86 -10.10 -14.52
CA ALA A 129 -7.05 -10.85 -14.92
C ALA A 129 -7.99 -9.97 -15.75
N SER A 130 -8.51 -10.49 -16.85
CA SER A 130 -9.50 -9.81 -17.69
C SER A 130 -10.93 -9.88 -17.12
N LYS A 131 -11.20 -10.92 -16.32
CA LYS A 131 -12.48 -11.14 -15.62
C LYS A 131 -12.21 -11.62 -14.21
N SER A 132 -12.69 -10.90 -13.22
CA SER A 132 -12.53 -11.23 -11.81
C SER A 132 -13.66 -10.63 -10.98
N LEU A 133 -14.09 -11.30 -9.92
CA LEU A 133 -15.06 -10.75 -8.96
C LEU A 133 -14.51 -9.58 -8.15
N CYS A 134 -13.19 -9.54 -7.93
CA CYS A 134 -12.53 -8.52 -7.11
C CYS A 134 -11.91 -7.40 -7.94
N GLY A 135 -11.97 -7.50 -9.23
CA GLY A 135 -11.32 -6.50 -10.00
C GLY A 135 -10.90 -6.97 -11.38
N PRO A 136 -9.70 -6.65 -11.89
CA PRO A 136 -8.40 -6.51 -11.19
C PRO A 136 -8.36 -5.30 -10.25
N THR A 137 -7.77 -5.50 -9.09
CA THR A 137 -7.64 -4.46 -8.06
C THR A 137 -6.18 -4.20 -7.72
N VAL A 138 -5.78 -2.94 -7.71
CA VAL A 138 -4.46 -2.47 -7.25
C VAL A 138 -4.63 -1.69 -5.95
N LEU A 139 -3.88 -2.05 -4.92
CA LEU A 139 -3.91 -1.44 -3.60
C LEU A 139 -2.56 -0.86 -3.23
N PHE A 140 -2.52 0.44 -2.95
CA PHE A 140 -1.38 1.17 -2.38
C PHE A 140 -1.61 1.50 -0.90
N PHE A 141 -0.54 1.87 -0.20
CA PHE A 141 -0.62 2.41 1.15
C PHE A 141 -0.20 3.88 1.19
N ALA A 142 -1.11 4.72 1.72
CA ALA A 142 -0.87 6.13 1.99
C ALA A 142 -0.03 6.30 3.26
N GLY A 143 0.52 7.50 3.41
CA GLY A 143 1.15 8.00 4.64
C GLY A 143 0.40 9.18 5.22
N GLY A 144 0.93 9.73 6.31
CA GLY A 144 0.45 11.00 6.88
C GLY A 144 0.80 12.18 5.97
N GLY A 145 0.21 13.35 6.27
CA GLY A 145 0.56 14.62 5.63
C GLY A 145 -0.42 15.13 4.58
N VAL A 146 -1.46 14.37 4.20
CA VAL A 146 -2.47 14.87 3.25
C VAL A 146 -3.19 16.13 3.77
N ASN A 147 -3.48 16.16 5.07
CA ASN A 147 -4.19 17.29 5.72
C ASN A 147 -3.29 18.09 6.69
N SER A 148 -1.98 17.89 6.62
CA SER A 148 -1.02 18.56 7.52
C SER A 148 0.36 18.63 6.86
N ALA A 149 1.28 19.41 7.46
CA ALA A 149 2.66 19.54 7.00
C ALA A 149 3.61 18.96 8.07
N PRO A 150 3.82 17.63 8.09
CA PRO A 150 4.76 17.03 9.02
C PRO A 150 6.18 17.48 8.73
N VAL A 151 6.83 18.07 9.72
CA VAL A 151 8.22 18.51 9.67
C VAL A 151 9.15 17.31 9.71
N HIS A 152 10.32 17.36 9.10
CA HIS A 152 11.36 16.34 9.01
C HIS A 152 11.07 15.16 8.05
N TYR A 153 9.90 15.10 7.41
CA TYR A 153 9.48 13.94 6.58
C TYR A 153 9.10 14.35 5.15
N SER A 154 9.80 15.33 4.56
CA SER A 154 9.43 15.85 3.24
C SER A 154 9.46 14.80 2.14
N ALA A 155 10.52 13.96 2.07
CA ALA A 155 10.64 12.89 1.07
C ALA A 155 9.49 11.87 1.17
N TYR A 156 9.25 11.36 2.38
CA TYR A 156 8.17 10.41 2.64
C TYR A 156 6.81 11.01 2.33
N THR A 157 6.55 12.21 2.85
CA THR A 157 5.24 12.86 2.72
C THR A 157 4.90 13.16 1.27
N VAL A 158 5.83 13.78 0.50
CA VAL A 158 5.57 14.10 -0.90
C VAL A 158 5.38 12.85 -1.74
N SER A 159 6.14 11.79 -1.50
CA SER A 159 6.00 10.53 -2.22
C SER A 159 4.65 9.85 -1.97
N LYS A 160 4.16 9.89 -0.72
CA LYS A 160 2.84 9.32 -0.37
C LYS A 160 1.67 10.16 -0.88
N ILE A 161 1.80 11.50 -0.91
CA ILE A 161 0.80 12.39 -1.53
C ILE A 161 0.78 12.19 -3.06
N ALA A 162 1.95 12.01 -3.69
CA ALA A 162 2.03 11.69 -5.12
C ALA A 162 1.29 10.38 -5.44
N LEU A 163 1.40 9.34 -4.60
CA LEU A 163 0.61 8.11 -4.76
C LEU A 163 -0.90 8.36 -4.64
N VAL A 164 -1.34 9.20 -3.70
CA VAL A 164 -2.77 9.56 -3.55
C VAL A 164 -3.31 10.15 -4.86
N LYS A 165 -2.56 11.07 -5.48
CA LYS A 165 -2.97 11.65 -6.77
C LYS A 165 -2.85 10.65 -7.91
N MET A 166 -1.79 9.83 -7.92
CA MET A 166 -1.56 8.83 -8.97
C MET A 166 -2.67 7.78 -9.04
N VAL A 167 -3.20 7.35 -7.90
CA VAL A 167 -4.34 6.41 -7.82
C VAL A 167 -5.58 6.97 -8.52
N GLU A 168 -5.85 8.27 -8.39
CA GLU A 168 -6.96 8.92 -9.08
C GLU A 168 -6.72 9.00 -10.60
N LEU A 169 -5.51 9.33 -11.03
CA LEU A 169 -5.13 9.39 -12.44
C LEU A 169 -5.25 8.00 -13.10
N LEU A 170 -4.68 6.97 -12.47
CA LEU A 170 -4.74 5.59 -12.96
C LEU A 170 -6.18 5.07 -13.03
N ALA A 171 -7.05 5.44 -12.09
CA ALA A 171 -8.47 5.07 -12.13
C ALA A 171 -9.21 5.69 -13.33
N ALA A 172 -8.78 6.86 -13.79
CA ALA A 172 -9.33 7.51 -14.99
C ALA A 172 -8.74 6.93 -16.28
N GLU A 173 -7.43 6.61 -16.30
CA GLU A 173 -6.73 6.07 -17.48
C GLU A 173 -7.06 4.59 -17.74
N LEU A 174 -7.32 3.81 -16.69
CA LEU A 174 -7.53 2.35 -16.74
C LEU A 174 -8.86 1.98 -16.06
N PRO A 175 -10.01 2.30 -16.67
CA PRO A 175 -11.32 2.14 -16.04
C PRO A 175 -11.71 0.67 -15.80
N ASP A 176 -11.01 -0.29 -16.38
CA ASP A 176 -11.18 -1.73 -16.13
C ASP A 176 -10.50 -2.21 -14.84
N VAL A 177 -9.60 -1.40 -14.24
CA VAL A 177 -8.87 -1.72 -13.02
C VAL A 177 -9.41 -0.87 -11.86
N LYS A 178 -9.58 -1.49 -10.68
CA LYS A 178 -9.90 -0.77 -9.46
C LYS A 178 -8.60 -0.35 -8.76
N PHE A 179 -8.38 0.96 -8.62
CA PHE A 179 -7.24 1.53 -7.92
C PHE A 179 -7.66 2.06 -6.55
N LEU A 180 -7.01 1.57 -5.51
CA LEU A 180 -7.27 1.94 -4.12
C LEU A 180 -5.98 2.42 -3.45
N ILE A 181 -6.11 3.37 -2.54
CA ILE A 181 -5.04 3.70 -1.61
C ILE A 181 -5.59 3.79 -0.19
N VAL A 182 -4.89 3.18 0.77
CA VAL A 182 -5.34 3.05 2.15
C VAL A 182 -4.32 3.63 3.11
N GLY A 183 -4.73 4.58 3.93
CA GLY A 183 -3.98 5.06 5.08
C GLY A 183 -4.21 4.11 6.26
N PRO A 184 -3.22 3.28 6.64
CA PRO A 184 -3.41 2.24 7.66
C PRO A 184 -3.54 2.81 9.08
N GLY A 185 -3.21 4.09 9.28
CA GLY A 185 -3.07 4.70 10.59
C GLY A 185 -1.75 4.32 11.27
N TRP A 186 -1.69 4.48 12.58
CA TRP A 186 -0.52 4.12 13.39
C TRP A 186 -0.57 2.64 13.73
N VAL A 187 -0.03 1.80 12.85
CA VAL A 187 0.09 0.34 13.06
C VAL A 187 1.46 0.03 13.63
N LYS A 188 1.54 -0.82 14.64
CA LYS A 188 2.82 -1.25 15.21
C LYS A 188 3.59 -2.09 14.19
N THR A 189 4.51 -1.47 13.47
CA THR A 189 5.31 -2.06 12.39
C THR A 189 6.77 -1.61 12.49
N LYS A 190 7.63 -2.29 11.77
CA LYS A 190 9.08 -1.98 11.70
C LYS A 190 9.38 -0.58 11.17
N ILE A 191 8.45 0.06 10.45
CA ILE A 191 8.64 1.40 9.90
C ILE A 191 8.89 2.45 10.99
N HIS A 192 8.41 2.23 12.21
CA HIS A 192 8.65 3.13 13.33
C HIS A 192 10.05 3.03 13.91
N GLN A 193 10.81 1.97 13.57
CA GLN A 193 12.18 1.82 14.06
C GLN A 193 13.07 2.97 13.57
N SER A 194 12.91 3.38 12.32
CA SER A 194 13.64 4.51 11.76
C SER A 194 13.41 5.82 12.50
N ILE A 195 12.18 6.05 12.99
CA ILE A 195 11.86 7.23 13.82
C ILE A 195 12.59 7.14 15.16
N LEU A 196 12.61 5.96 15.78
CA LEU A 196 13.31 5.73 17.05
C LEU A 196 14.84 5.88 16.89
N ASP A 197 15.39 5.37 15.78
CA ASP A 197 16.82 5.44 15.47
C ASP A 197 17.25 6.89 15.13
N ALA A 198 16.40 7.68 14.50
CA ALA A 198 16.63 9.10 14.24
C ALA A 198 16.62 9.94 15.53
N GLY A 199 15.89 9.48 16.59
CA GLY A 199 15.84 10.18 17.87
C GLY A 199 15.30 11.59 17.74
N GLU A 200 15.99 12.56 18.37
CA GLU A 200 15.59 13.97 18.38
C GLU A 200 15.52 14.60 16.97
N ARG A 201 16.26 14.08 15.99
CA ARG A 201 16.19 14.54 14.59
C ARG A 201 14.81 14.33 13.98
N ALA A 202 14.05 13.35 14.45
CA ALA A 202 12.66 13.12 14.04
C ALA A 202 11.66 14.10 14.69
N GLY A 203 12.12 15.01 15.57
CA GLY A 203 11.31 16.04 16.21
C GLY A 203 10.10 15.49 16.93
N VAL A 204 8.95 16.17 16.80
CA VAL A 204 7.68 15.79 17.45
C VAL A 204 7.25 14.34 17.12
N SER A 205 7.67 13.79 15.98
CA SER A 205 7.35 12.43 15.61
C SER A 205 8.04 11.39 16.50
N TYR A 206 9.24 11.70 16.99
CA TYR A 206 9.95 10.85 17.96
C TYR A 206 9.16 10.72 19.26
N GLU A 207 8.80 11.86 19.88
CA GLU A 207 8.02 11.88 21.12
C GLU A 207 6.66 11.17 20.94
N ARG A 208 5.97 11.44 19.85
CA ARG A 208 4.70 10.78 19.53
C ARG A 208 4.86 9.28 19.38
N THR A 209 5.93 8.83 18.73
CA THR A 209 6.21 7.39 18.57
C THR A 209 6.45 6.76 19.94
N LEU A 210 7.25 7.37 20.82
CA LEU A 210 7.46 6.89 22.19
C LEU A 210 6.14 6.79 22.96
N GLN A 211 5.28 7.81 22.86
CA GLN A 211 3.95 7.81 23.51
C GLN A 211 3.07 6.67 22.99
N MET A 212 3.05 6.43 21.66
CA MET A 212 2.30 5.33 21.06
C MET A 212 2.79 3.96 21.55
N PHE A 213 4.12 3.77 21.64
CA PHE A 213 4.68 2.53 22.18
C PHE A 213 4.35 2.36 23.66
N LYS A 214 4.35 3.43 24.46
CA LYS A 214 4.02 3.41 25.89
C LYS A 214 2.53 3.14 26.14
N SER A 215 1.64 3.77 25.36
CA SER A 215 0.19 3.62 25.52
C SER A 215 -0.38 2.36 24.87
N GLY A 216 0.33 1.78 23.89
CA GLY A 216 -0.17 0.68 23.08
C GLY A 216 -1.33 1.04 22.14
N SER A 217 -1.61 2.35 21.95
CA SER A 217 -2.78 2.85 21.20
C SER A 217 -2.59 2.75 19.68
N PHE A 218 -2.08 1.63 19.18
CA PHE A 218 -1.92 1.38 17.75
C PHE A 218 -3.22 0.93 17.09
N THR A 219 -3.36 1.23 15.80
CA THR A 219 -4.39 0.61 14.96
C THR A 219 -4.12 -0.89 14.89
N PRO A 220 -5.08 -1.75 15.25
CA PRO A 220 -4.90 -3.20 15.17
C PRO A 220 -4.65 -3.66 13.73
N MET A 221 -3.70 -4.59 13.55
CA MET A 221 -3.38 -5.14 12.21
C MET A 221 -4.61 -5.79 11.56
N GLU A 222 -5.44 -6.46 12.35
CA GLU A 222 -6.68 -7.12 11.91
C GLU A 222 -7.67 -6.10 11.34
N LYS A 223 -7.71 -4.86 11.87
CA LYS A 223 -8.55 -3.78 11.34
C LYS A 223 -8.05 -3.33 9.98
N VAL A 224 -6.72 -3.26 9.77
CA VAL A 224 -6.13 -2.94 8.47
C VAL A 224 -6.46 -4.01 7.43
N VAL A 225 -6.25 -5.29 7.77
CA VAL A 225 -6.57 -6.42 6.89
C VAL A 225 -8.06 -6.45 6.55
N LYS A 226 -8.94 -6.25 7.54
CA LYS A 226 -10.40 -6.18 7.32
C LYS A 226 -10.76 -5.04 6.36
N CYS A 227 -10.21 -3.84 6.57
CA CYS A 227 -10.44 -2.70 5.69
C CYS A 227 -10.01 -3.01 4.24
N CYS A 228 -8.79 -3.50 4.04
CA CYS A 228 -8.31 -3.88 2.70
C CYS A 228 -9.25 -4.90 2.04
N ASN A 229 -9.65 -5.94 2.75
CA ASN A 229 -10.57 -6.96 2.21
C ASN A 229 -11.95 -6.39 1.85
N THR A 230 -12.50 -5.49 2.67
CA THR A 230 -13.78 -4.82 2.41
C THR A 230 -13.70 -3.98 1.14
N LEU A 231 -12.66 -3.17 0.99
CA LEU A 231 -12.47 -2.32 -0.18
C LEU A 231 -12.17 -3.12 -1.46
N ILE A 232 -11.37 -4.20 -1.36
CA ILE A 232 -11.10 -5.11 -2.48
C ILE A 232 -12.39 -5.77 -2.97
N SER A 233 -13.30 -6.13 -2.06
CA SER A 233 -14.57 -6.79 -2.41
C SER A 233 -15.66 -5.81 -2.87
N GLY A 234 -15.49 -4.51 -2.63
CA GLY A 234 -16.49 -3.49 -2.96
C GLY A 234 -16.52 -3.09 -4.45
N SER A 235 -17.53 -2.31 -4.84
CA SER A 235 -17.73 -1.84 -6.21
C SER A 235 -16.56 -0.99 -6.71
N ARG A 236 -16.05 -1.32 -7.91
CA ARG A 236 -15.01 -0.56 -8.58
C ARG A 236 -15.48 0.87 -8.90
N GLU A 237 -16.68 1.00 -9.42
CA GLU A 237 -17.27 2.25 -9.90
C GLU A 237 -17.39 3.29 -8.77
N ILE A 238 -17.53 2.81 -7.52
CA ILE A 238 -17.69 3.68 -6.35
C ILE A 238 -16.36 3.94 -5.65
N LEU A 239 -15.52 2.90 -5.51
CA LEU A 239 -14.34 2.96 -4.64
C LEU A 239 -13.05 3.36 -5.36
N SER A 240 -12.97 3.16 -6.69
CA SER A 240 -11.73 3.42 -7.43
C SER A 240 -11.32 4.89 -7.40
N GLY A 241 -10.01 5.15 -7.30
CA GLY A 241 -9.45 6.50 -7.31
C GLY A 241 -9.51 7.23 -5.98
N ARG A 242 -9.81 6.56 -4.85
CA ARG A 242 -10.02 7.18 -3.54
C ARG A 242 -9.00 6.76 -2.50
N ASN A 243 -8.74 7.66 -1.55
CA ASN A 243 -7.86 7.47 -0.40
C ASN A 243 -8.70 7.22 0.86
N PHE A 244 -8.68 5.99 1.34
CA PHE A 244 -9.42 5.59 2.54
C PHE A 244 -8.52 5.55 3.77
N SER A 245 -9.06 5.91 4.93
CA SER A 245 -8.38 5.81 6.22
C SER A 245 -8.96 4.68 7.06
N VAL A 246 -8.11 3.76 7.51
CA VAL A 246 -8.53 2.68 8.44
C VAL A 246 -9.03 3.24 9.77
N ALA A 247 -8.43 4.33 10.23
CA ALA A 247 -8.70 4.89 11.55
C ALA A 247 -9.94 5.81 11.57
N PHE A 248 -10.15 6.59 10.50
CA PHE A 248 -11.09 7.72 10.51
C PHE A 248 -12.33 7.51 9.65
N ASP A 249 -12.30 6.60 8.65
CA ASP A 249 -13.43 6.40 7.77
C ASP A 249 -14.31 5.21 8.22
N HIS A 250 -15.59 5.31 7.94
CA HIS A 250 -16.57 4.25 8.21
C HIS A 250 -16.67 3.29 7.00
N TRP A 251 -15.52 2.74 6.57
CA TRP A 251 -15.38 1.92 5.36
C TRP A 251 -16.16 0.59 5.41
N ASP A 252 -16.66 0.18 6.57
CA ASP A 252 -17.52 -1.00 6.77
C ASP A 252 -19.02 -0.64 6.94
N ASP A 253 -19.39 0.63 6.77
CA ASP A 253 -20.77 1.08 6.79
C ASP A 253 -21.37 1.09 5.37
N LEU A 254 -22.54 0.49 5.21
CA LEU A 254 -23.29 0.49 3.94
C LEU A 254 -23.69 1.91 3.50
N HIS A 255 -23.89 2.83 4.44
CA HIS A 255 -24.20 4.23 4.15
C HIS A 255 -23.06 4.97 3.44
N LEU A 256 -21.80 4.52 3.61
CA LEU A 256 -20.66 5.09 2.91
C LEU A 256 -20.84 5.04 1.39
N VAL A 257 -21.37 3.93 0.86
CA VAL A 257 -21.61 3.77 -0.58
C VAL A 257 -22.50 4.89 -1.12
N GLU A 258 -23.58 5.21 -0.43
CA GLU A 258 -24.50 6.30 -0.82
C GLU A 258 -23.82 7.67 -0.73
N LEU A 259 -23.00 7.90 0.31
CA LEU A 259 -22.25 9.14 0.48
C LEU A 259 -21.24 9.35 -0.65
N LEU A 260 -20.51 8.30 -1.03
CA LEU A 260 -19.53 8.35 -2.13
C LEU A 260 -20.18 8.57 -3.49
N GLN A 261 -21.39 8.03 -3.72
CA GLN A 261 -22.16 8.28 -4.95
C GLN A 261 -22.63 9.72 -5.04
N LYS A 262 -23.09 10.30 -3.93
CA LYS A 262 -23.54 11.70 -3.86
C LYS A 262 -22.38 12.71 -3.91
N ASN A 263 -21.16 12.28 -3.50
CA ASN A 263 -19.99 13.14 -3.39
C ASN A 263 -18.82 12.55 -4.19
N PRO A 264 -18.74 12.79 -5.51
CA PRO A 264 -17.73 12.20 -6.38
C PRO A 264 -16.29 12.59 -6.01
N ASP A 265 -16.08 13.70 -5.32
CA ASP A 265 -14.78 14.19 -4.87
C ASP A 265 -14.37 13.74 -3.44
N MET A 266 -15.30 13.12 -2.71
CA MET A 266 -15.03 12.63 -1.36
C MET A 266 -13.85 11.61 -1.37
N TYR A 267 -12.92 11.78 -0.45
CA TYR A 267 -11.69 10.99 -0.32
C TYR A 267 -10.72 11.11 -1.50
N LYS A 268 -10.76 12.23 -2.23
CA LYS A 268 -9.81 12.60 -3.29
C LYS A 268 -9.03 13.85 -2.92
N LEU A 269 -7.88 14.04 -3.52
CA LEU A 269 -7.07 15.23 -3.31
C LEU A 269 -7.68 16.40 -4.09
N ARG A 270 -8.21 17.41 -3.35
CA ARG A 270 -8.84 18.61 -3.90
C ARG A 270 -8.30 19.85 -3.23
N ARG A 271 -8.21 20.93 -4.00
CA ARG A 271 -7.97 22.25 -3.43
C ARG A 271 -9.26 22.73 -2.73
N PHE A 272 -9.15 23.13 -1.47
CA PHE A 272 -10.27 23.76 -0.76
C PHE A 272 -10.59 25.14 -1.37
N GLY A 273 -11.87 25.49 -1.45
CA GLY A 273 -12.32 26.79 -1.95
C GLY A 273 -12.40 26.93 -3.47
N ASN A 274 -12.31 25.86 -4.26
CA ASN A 274 -12.47 25.93 -5.72
C ASN A 274 -13.89 26.32 -6.18
N ASN A 275 -14.89 26.19 -5.33
CA ASN A 275 -16.30 26.44 -5.62
C ASN A 275 -16.82 27.72 -4.91
N LEU A 276 -15.92 28.61 -4.51
CA LEU A 276 -16.28 29.93 -3.95
C LEU A 276 -16.46 30.94 -5.06
#